data_40bb12b467a0ccde6f3af2183471d538
#
_entry.id   40bb12b467a0ccde6f3af2183471d538
#
_cell.length_a   1.000
_cell.length_b   1.000
_cell.length_c   1.000
_cell.angle_alpha   90.00
_cell.angle_beta   90.00
_cell.angle_gamma   90.00
#
_symmetry.space_group_name_H-M   'P 1'
#
loop_
_entity.id
_entity.type
_entity.pdbx_description
1 polymer ?
#
loop_
_entity_poly.entity_id
_entity_poly.type
_entity_poly.pdbx_seq_one_letter_code
_entity_poly.pdbx_strand_id
1 'polypeptide(L)'
;MELLKFILLDVMCIILPLCLYLIYIAYIKTKEQKEDTLYFSVAVLISLILLITFDNLEIFSTNMFFGIPLLISYLSKRDRLSIFISIVLMLLFNNIYNISFFVLSIFYISYYVLYRILKNKKNFYNLYIIFFLLIKCIYTITLLFSIIKTGNETLDLIHILVISCSLQALVSFFTATFYEKSKKVMDINMTLKELDKEKKLRASVFKLNHELKNPLAVCNGYLEMIELATEQEKQKYLSIIKDEIKRSLTIINDFSSLGKLKELEKEELDLCLLLEDIKEILSPLYNNANATIKIPDDEIYICGDYNRLKQVFINILKNSYESRSKKDLIVNIKIKEEENTYKIYVQDNGKGMSQETLNNICKDFFTTKEYGTGIGIPYVKQIVELHGGTIEYKSKENKGTTVIIRLPK
;
A
#
# COMPACT_ATOMS: atom_id res chain seq x y z
N MET A 1 20.45 31.98 -23.40
CA MET A 1 19.09 31.47 -23.12
C MET A 1 18.94 30.01 -23.53
N GLU A 2 19.56 29.54 -24.60
CA GLU A 2 19.54 28.13 -25.02
C GLU A 2 20.25 27.20 -24.00
N LEU A 3 21.45 27.57 -23.55
CA LEU A 3 22.20 26.79 -22.54
C LEU A 3 21.35 26.51 -21.28
N LEU A 4 20.59 27.49 -20.81
CA LEU A 4 19.72 27.33 -19.63
C LEU A 4 18.58 26.34 -19.90
N LYS A 5 18.04 26.30 -21.12
CA LYS A 5 17.01 25.33 -21.51
C LYS A 5 17.56 23.90 -21.49
N PHE A 6 18.77 23.66 -22.00
CA PHE A 6 19.40 22.34 -22.01
C PHE A 6 19.69 21.88 -20.58
N ILE A 7 20.24 22.74 -19.72
CA ILE A 7 20.48 22.41 -18.31
C ILE A 7 19.18 22.03 -17.58
N LEU A 8 18.10 22.80 -17.81
CA LEU A 8 16.79 22.48 -17.24
C LEU A 8 16.25 21.14 -17.74
N LEU A 9 16.42 20.86 -19.02
CA LEU A 9 16.01 19.58 -19.62
C LEU A 9 16.76 18.41 -18.99
N ASP A 10 18.08 18.51 -18.87
CA ASP A 10 18.92 17.46 -18.26
C ASP A 10 18.55 17.22 -16.78
N VAL A 11 18.31 18.30 -16.03
CA VAL A 11 17.83 18.19 -14.65
C VAL A 11 16.47 17.51 -14.57
N MET A 12 15.56 17.81 -15.50
CA MET A 12 14.26 17.13 -15.58
C MET A 12 14.41 15.65 -15.93
N CYS A 13 15.30 15.31 -16.87
CA CYS A 13 15.59 13.92 -17.23
C CYS A 13 16.09 13.08 -16.05
N ILE A 14 16.77 13.70 -15.08
CA ILE A 14 17.25 13.02 -13.87
C ILE A 14 16.14 12.94 -12.82
N ILE A 15 15.46 14.06 -12.55
CA ILE A 15 14.51 14.16 -11.43
C ILE A 15 13.21 13.41 -11.71
N LEU A 16 12.68 13.47 -12.95
CA LEU A 16 11.38 12.90 -13.28
C LEU A 16 11.29 11.39 -13.02
N PRO A 17 12.21 10.53 -13.52
CA PRO A 17 12.17 9.10 -13.23
C PRO A 17 12.30 8.78 -11.73
N LEU A 18 13.11 9.55 -11.00
CA LEU A 18 13.27 9.39 -9.54
C LEU A 18 12.01 9.79 -8.78
N CYS A 19 11.32 10.86 -9.20
CA CYS A 19 10.03 11.25 -8.62
C CYS A 19 8.97 10.17 -8.87
N LEU A 20 8.88 9.63 -10.08
CA LEU A 20 7.96 8.54 -10.40
C LEU A 20 8.23 7.30 -9.55
N TYR A 21 9.49 6.95 -9.35
CA TYR A 21 9.87 5.86 -8.44
C TYR A 21 9.44 6.13 -6.99
N LEU A 22 9.65 7.36 -6.48
CA LEU A 22 9.25 7.71 -5.12
C LEU A 22 7.73 7.70 -4.94
N ILE A 23 6.98 8.18 -5.94
CA ILE A 23 5.50 8.14 -5.96
C ILE A 23 5.03 6.68 -5.97
N TYR A 24 5.62 5.83 -6.82
CA TYR A 24 5.32 4.39 -6.88
C TYR A 24 5.47 3.73 -5.51
N ILE A 25 6.62 3.95 -4.84
CA ILE A 25 6.84 3.39 -3.50
C ILE A 25 5.82 3.93 -2.49
N ALA A 26 5.54 5.24 -2.50
CA ALA A 26 4.61 5.85 -1.56
C ALA A 26 3.18 5.31 -1.69
N TYR A 27 2.76 4.92 -2.92
CA TYR A 27 1.41 4.47 -3.21
C TYR A 27 1.23 2.94 -3.05
N ILE A 28 2.18 2.13 -3.52
CA ILE A 28 1.99 0.68 -3.68
C ILE A 28 2.62 -0.13 -2.54
N LYS A 29 3.65 0.39 -1.87
CA LYS A 29 4.48 -0.43 -0.99
C LYS A 29 3.98 -0.48 0.45
N THR A 30 3.72 -1.70 0.93
CA THR A 30 3.68 -2.03 2.36
C THR A 30 5.11 -2.38 2.82
N LYS A 31 5.47 -2.13 4.07
CA LYS A 31 6.83 -2.32 4.64
C LYS A 31 7.37 -3.75 4.53
N GLU A 32 6.51 -4.74 4.34
CA GLU A 32 6.89 -6.16 4.23
C GLU A 32 7.57 -6.51 2.88
N GLN A 33 7.41 -5.68 1.85
CA GLN A 33 8.14 -5.85 0.59
C GLN A 33 9.48 -5.14 0.67
N LYS A 34 10.57 -5.91 0.67
CA LYS A 34 11.96 -5.42 0.51
C LYS A 34 11.99 -4.35 -0.59
N GLU A 35 12.80 -3.28 -0.38
CA GLU A 35 13.04 -2.23 -1.38
C GLU A 35 13.12 -2.84 -2.76
N ASP A 36 12.21 -2.41 -3.65
CA ASP A 36 12.11 -3.00 -4.97
C ASP A 36 13.31 -2.55 -5.80
N THR A 37 14.36 -3.38 -5.73
CA THR A 37 15.65 -3.09 -6.37
C THR A 37 15.49 -2.91 -7.87
N LEU A 38 14.50 -3.61 -8.46
CA LEU A 38 14.25 -3.57 -9.89
C LEU A 38 13.71 -2.20 -10.32
N TYR A 39 12.65 -1.70 -9.70
CA TYR A 39 12.03 -0.41 -10.09
C TYR A 39 12.98 0.78 -9.90
N PHE A 40 13.75 0.79 -8.82
CA PHE A 40 14.78 1.80 -8.66
C PHE A 40 15.85 1.72 -9.75
N SER A 41 16.31 0.52 -10.07
CA SER A 41 17.32 0.33 -11.12
C SER A 41 16.79 0.78 -12.48
N VAL A 42 15.53 0.47 -12.78
CA VAL A 42 14.83 0.94 -13.98
C VAL A 42 14.74 2.47 -14.00
N ALA A 43 14.36 3.12 -12.91
CA ALA A 43 14.27 4.59 -12.85
C ALA A 43 15.62 5.26 -13.11
N VAL A 44 16.70 4.74 -12.52
CA VAL A 44 18.06 5.26 -12.74
C VAL A 44 18.53 5.01 -14.18
N LEU A 45 18.21 3.85 -14.76
CA LEU A 45 18.55 3.56 -16.17
C LEU A 45 17.74 4.43 -17.13
N ILE A 46 16.46 4.66 -16.87
CA ILE A 46 15.64 5.59 -17.66
C ILE A 46 16.23 6.99 -17.61
N SER A 47 16.67 7.48 -16.45
CA SER A 47 17.32 8.80 -16.36
C SER A 47 18.58 8.88 -17.20
N LEU A 48 19.39 7.81 -17.24
CA LEU A 48 20.58 7.74 -18.09
C LEU A 48 20.22 7.72 -19.58
N ILE A 49 19.23 6.93 -19.98
CA ILE A 49 18.75 6.86 -21.36
C ILE A 49 18.21 8.22 -21.82
N LEU A 50 17.41 8.90 -21.00
CA LEU A 50 16.88 10.22 -21.31
C LEU A 50 18.02 11.23 -21.49
N LEU A 51 19.00 11.23 -20.61
CA LEU A 51 20.19 12.08 -20.78
C LEU A 51 20.90 11.83 -22.10
N ILE A 52 21.06 10.57 -22.52
CA ILE A 52 21.71 10.21 -23.78
C ILE A 52 20.87 10.65 -24.99
N THR A 53 19.54 10.49 -24.93
CA THR A 53 18.64 10.78 -26.07
C THR A 53 18.44 12.29 -26.31
N PHE A 54 18.47 13.09 -25.24
CA PHE A 54 18.31 14.54 -25.32
C PHE A 54 19.64 15.31 -25.30
N ASP A 55 20.77 14.58 -25.23
CA ASP A 55 22.09 15.19 -25.26
C ASP A 55 22.38 15.83 -26.63
N ASN A 56 22.69 17.11 -26.61
CA ASN A 56 23.16 17.84 -27.79
C ASN A 56 24.70 17.72 -27.82
N LEU A 57 25.22 16.72 -28.52
CA LEU A 57 26.64 16.33 -28.57
C LEU A 57 27.60 17.47 -28.93
N GLU A 58 27.09 18.60 -29.47
CA GLU A 58 27.88 19.78 -29.79
C GLU A 58 28.17 20.69 -28.58
N ILE A 59 27.46 20.54 -27.47
CA ILE A 59 27.62 21.40 -26.31
C ILE A 59 28.33 20.61 -25.18
N PHE A 60 29.56 20.96 -24.90
CA PHE A 60 30.41 20.34 -23.85
C PHE A 60 29.77 20.32 -22.46
N SER A 61 28.76 21.16 -22.23
CA SER A 61 28.06 21.29 -20.94
C SER A 61 27.19 20.10 -20.58
N THR A 62 26.61 19.38 -21.56
CA THR A 62 25.61 18.33 -21.30
C THR A 62 26.21 17.06 -20.75
N ASN A 63 27.47 16.75 -21.12
CA ASN A 63 28.20 15.57 -20.64
C ASN A 63 28.50 15.57 -19.13
N MET A 64 28.31 16.70 -18.49
CA MET A 64 28.57 16.85 -17.05
C MET A 64 27.58 16.09 -16.21
N PHE A 65 26.34 15.94 -16.65
CA PHE A 65 25.27 15.38 -15.82
C PHE A 65 25.18 13.86 -15.88
N PHE A 66 25.84 13.20 -16.85
CA PHE A 66 25.89 11.72 -16.94
C PHE A 66 26.42 11.03 -15.69
N GLY A 67 27.23 11.70 -14.88
CA GLY A 67 27.69 11.17 -13.60
C GLY A 67 26.65 11.14 -12.47
N ILE A 68 25.51 11.85 -12.61
CA ILE A 68 24.51 11.95 -11.55
C ILE A 68 23.76 10.65 -11.32
N PRO A 69 23.27 9.91 -12.34
CA PRO A 69 22.72 8.57 -12.16
C PRO A 69 23.68 7.61 -11.45
N LEU A 70 24.98 7.70 -11.75
CA LEU A 70 26.01 6.94 -11.06
C LEU A 70 26.15 7.33 -9.60
N LEU A 71 26.20 8.63 -9.29
CA LEU A 71 26.23 9.16 -7.93
C LEU A 71 25.05 8.64 -7.11
N ILE A 72 23.82 8.73 -7.65
CA ILE A 72 22.59 8.30 -6.97
C ILE A 72 22.62 6.78 -6.73
N SER A 73 23.15 6.00 -7.68
CA SER A 73 23.25 4.54 -7.52
C SER A 73 24.21 4.15 -6.38
N TYR A 74 25.34 4.86 -6.21
CA TYR A 74 26.25 4.67 -5.08
C TYR A 74 25.65 5.14 -3.75
N LEU A 75 24.98 6.28 -3.73
CA LEU A 75 24.30 6.78 -2.53
C LEU A 75 23.18 5.84 -2.05
N SER A 76 22.54 5.12 -2.97
CA SER A 76 21.55 4.08 -2.64
C SER A 76 22.17 2.75 -2.20
N LYS A 77 23.50 2.65 -2.16
CA LYS A 77 24.29 1.46 -1.77
C LYS A 77 24.01 0.22 -2.65
N ARG A 78 23.77 0.41 -3.94
CA ARG A 78 23.47 -0.67 -4.91
C ARG A 78 24.69 -0.99 -5.78
N ASP A 79 25.59 -1.79 -5.23
CA ASP A 79 26.88 -2.10 -5.82
C ASP A 79 26.79 -2.60 -7.27
N ARG A 80 25.87 -3.56 -7.55
CA ARG A 80 25.72 -4.15 -8.90
C ARG A 80 25.26 -3.13 -9.94
N LEU A 81 24.29 -2.29 -9.59
CA LEU A 81 23.79 -1.23 -10.46
C LEU A 81 24.87 -0.20 -10.75
N SER A 82 25.62 0.22 -9.72
CA SER A 82 26.70 1.20 -9.87
C SER A 82 27.81 0.72 -10.79
N ILE A 83 28.19 -0.55 -10.67
CA ILE A 83 29.19 -1.17 -11.57
C ILE A 83 28.66 -1.21 -13.00
N PHE A 84 27.41 -1.63 -13.21
CA PHE A 84 26.79 -1.69 -14.53
C PHE A 84 26.76 -0.30 -15.20
N ILE A 85 26.29 0.74 -14.49
CA ILE A 85 26.27 2.12 -14.99
C ILE A 85 27.70 2.61 -15.31
N SER A 86 28.68 2.29 -14.46
CA SER A 86 30.08 2.65 -14.73
C SER A 86 30.58 2.07 -16.05
N ILE A 87 30.30 0.79 -16.31
CA ILE A 87 30.68 0.13 -17.57
C ILE A 87 30.00 0.79 -18.78
N VAL A 88 28.68 1.05 -18.68
CA VAL A 88 27.93 1.72 -19.75
C VAL A 88 28.52 3.09 -20.04
N LEU A 89 28.80 3.90 -19.02
CA LEU A 89 29.41 5.22 -19.21
C LEU A 89 30.82 5.13 -19.79
N MET A 90 31.64 4.15 -19.40
CA MET A 90 32.96 3.94 -19.98
C MET A 90 32.88 3.65 -21.50
N LEU A 91 31.95 2.80 -21.91
CA LEU A 91 31.74 2.48 -23.33
C LEU A 91 31.24 3.68 -24.12
N LEU A 92 30.30 4.45 -23.56
CA LEU A 92 29.78 5.67 -24.18
C LEU A 92 30.88 6.71 -24.37
N PHE A 93 31.66 7.04 -23.34
CA PHE A 93 32.71 8.05 -23.43
C PHE A 93 33.87 7.63 -24.31
N ASN A 94 34.17 6.32 -24.37
CA ASN A 94 35.17 5.80 -25.31
C ASN A 94 34.73 5.97 -26.78
N ASN A 95 33.46 5.67 -27.08
CA ASN A 95 32.94 5.74 -28.47
C ASN A 95 32.70 7.17 -28.94
N ILE A 96 32.17 8.06 -28.06
CA ILE A 96 31.78 9.41 -28.45
C ILE A 96 33.02 10.34 -28.48
N TYR A 97 33.89 10.25 -27.47
CA TYR A 97 34.99 11.19 -27.28
C TYR A 97 36.37 10.62 -27.59
N ASN A 98 36.46 9.41 -28.10
CA ASN A 98 37.73 8.70 -28.39
C ASN A 98 38.72 8.72 -27.19
N ILE A 99 38.19 8.74 -25.95
CA ILE A 99 39.01 8.73 -24.73
C ILE A 99 39.50 7.30 -24.50
N SER A 100 40.79 7.13 -24.22
CA SER A 100 41.38 5.83 -23.93
C SER A 100 40.60 5.11 -22.82
N PHE A 101 40.16 3.89 -23.07
CA PHE A 101 39.46 3.05 -22.10
C PHE A 101 40.26 2.86 -20.80
N PHE A 102 41.60 2.86 -20.91
CA PHE A 102 42.49 2.79 -19.74
C PHE A 102 42.33 4.00 -18.82
N VAL A 103 42.25 5.22 -19.34
CA VAL A 103 42.06 6.46 -18.56
C VAL A 103 40.69 6.46 -17.90
N LEU A 104 39.65 6.09 -18.66
CA LEU A 104 38.28 5.98 -18.11
C LEU A 104 38.19 4.96 -16.98
N SER A 105 38.85 3.80 -17.12
CA SER A 105 38.83 2.78 -16.08
C SER A 105 39.44 3.24 -14.75
N ILE A 106 40.49 4.05 -14.78
CA ILE A 106 41.10 4.62 -13.57
C ILE A 106 40.07 5.48 -12.80
N PHE A 107 39.31 6.34 -13.49
CA PHE A 107 38.31 7.20 -12.85
C PHE A 107 37.14 6.38 -12.28
N TYR A 108 36.58 5.46 -13.04
CA TYR A 108 35.42 4.67 -12.58
C TYR A 108 35.80 3.68 -11.48
N ILE A 109 36.99 3.12 -11.50
CA ILE A 109 37.55 2.31 -10.41
C ILE A 109 37.73 3.17 -9.15
N SER A 110 38.22 4.41 -9.29
CA SER A 110 38.40 5.31 -8.15
C SER A 110 37.07 5.65 -7.45
N TYR A 111 35.96 5.83 -8.20
CA TYR A 111 34.61 5.98 -7.62
C TYR A 111 34.18 4.75 -6.81
N TYR A 112 34.44 3.56 -7.33
CA TYR A 112 34.11 2.31 -6.64
C TYR A 112 34.94 2.11 -5.37
N VAL A 113 36.26 2.35 -5.44
CA VAL A 113 37.17 2.25 -4.28
C VAL A 113 36.77 3.24 -3.20
N LEU A 114 36.49 4.49 -3.57
CA LEU A 114 36.01 5.51 -2.67
C LEU A 114 34.71 5.08 -1.97
N TYR A 115 33.75 4.55 -2.73
CA TYR A 115 32.51 4.01 -2.19
C TYR A 115 32.77 2.89 -1.17
N ARG A 116 33.65 1.95 -1.47
CA ARG A 116 34.00 0.84 -0.57
C ARG A 116 34.60 1.32 0.74
N ILE A 117 35.42 2.36 0.70
CA ILE A 117 36.07 2.96 1.89
C ILE A 117 35.03 3.71 2.75
N LEU A 118 34.11 4.44 2.12
CA LEU A 118 33.18 5.33 2.81
C LEU A 118 31.87 4.69 3.21
N LYS A 119 31.45 3.59 2.58
CA LYS A 119 30.13 2.91 2.72
C LYS A 119 29.65 2.73 4.17
N ASN A 120 30.57 2.48 5.10
CA ASN A 120 30.23 2.19 6.50
C ASN A 120 30.43 3.40 7.44
N LYS A 121 30.83 4.57 6.92
CA LYS A 121 31.06 5.76 7.76
C LYS A 121 29.73 6.46 8.09
N LYS A 122 29.64 7.05 9.30
CA LYS A 122 28.43 7.75 9.79
C LYS A 122 27.98 8.90 8.87
N ASN A 123 28.92 9.60 8.26
CA ASN A 123 28.67 10.74 7.36
C ASN A 123 28.85 10.33 5.88
N PHE A 124 28.48 9.09 5.52
CA PHE A 124 28.70 8.53 4.18
C PHE A 124 28.20 9.46 3.06
N TYR A 125 26.98 9.96 3.14
CA TYR A 125 26.36 10.79 2.09
C TYR A 125 27.19 12.03 1.78
N ASN A 126 27.45 12.86 2.76
CA ASN A 126 28.18 14.12 2.55
C ASN A 126 29.62 13.88 2.10
N LEU A 127 30.31 12.94 2.71
CA LEU A 127 31.68 12.60 2.33
C LEU A 127 31.77 12.07 0.92
N TYR A 128 30.85 11.15 0.54
CA TYR A 128 30.86 10.57 -0.78
C TYR A 128 30.55 11.59 -1.88
N ILE A 129 29.60 12.51 -1.66
CA ILE A 129 29.30 13.60 -2.61
C ILE A 129 30.52 14.49 -2.83
N ILE A 130 31.19 14.94 -1.74
CA ILE A 130 32.35 15.81 -1.84
C ILE A 130 33.48 15.14 -2.63
N PHE A 131 33.84 13.92 -2.27
CA PHE A 131 34.93 13.23 -2.94
C PHE A 131 34.56 12.79 -4.38
N PHE A 132 33.31 12.45 -4.64
CA PHE A 132 32.82 12.17 -5.98
C PHE A 132 32.98 13.39 -6.89
N LEU A 133 32.59 14.59 -6.40
CA LEU A 133 32.75 15.83 -7.12
C LEU A 133 34.24 16.18 -7.35
N LEU A 134 35.12 15.95 -6.39
CA LEU A 134 36.58 16.17 -6.57
C LEU A 134 37.12 15.27 -7.70
N ILE A 135 36.82 13.97 -7.71
CA ILE A 135 37.26 13.07 -8.77
C ILE A 135 36.69 13.54 -10.11
N LYS A 136 35.43 13.97 -10.14
CA LYS A 136 34.77 14.45 -11.35
C LYS A 136 35.41 15.74 -11.88
N CYS A 137 35.78 16.69 -11.00
CA CYS A 137 36.49 17.89 -11.38
C CYS A 137 37.88 17.54 -12.01
N ILE A 138 38.62 16.62 -11.39
CA ILE A 138 39.88 16.14 -11.98
C ILE A 138 39.67 15.52 -13.36
N TYR A 139 38.60 14.74 -13.52
CA TYR A 139 38.23 14.15 -14.80
C TYR A 139 37.93 15.21 -15.87
N THR A 140 37.12 16.25 -15.53
CA THR A 140 36.82 17.34 -16.47
C THR A 140 38.04 18.15 -16.86
N ILE A 141 38.98 18.37 -15.92
CA ILE A 141 40.28 19.04 -16.17
C ILE A 141 41.13 18.23 -17.14
N THR A 142 41.22 16.90 -16.96
CA THR A 142 42.01 16.03 -17.88
C THR A 142 41.43 15.98 -19.28
N LEU A 143 40.10 15.99 -19.40
CA LEU A 143 39.40 16.08 -20.69
C LEU A 143 39.70 17.38 -21.42
N LEU A 144 39.61 18.51 -20.74
CA LEU A 144 39.93 19.83 -21.31
C LEU A 144 41.39 19.96 -21.73
N PHE A 145 42.29 19.43 -20.94
CA PHE A 145 43.72 19.45 -21.30
C PHE A 145 44.00 18.66 -22.59
N SER A 146 43.23 17.59 -22.87
CA SER A 146 43.33 16.85 -24.13
C SER A 146 42.79 17.64 -25.32
N ILE A 147 41.80 18.54 -25.12
CA ILE A 147 41.22 19.39 -26.15
C ILE A 147 42.09 20.60 -26.42
N ILE A 148 42.68 21.27 -25.38
CA ILE A 148 43.58 22.43 -25.50
C ILE A 148 44.83 22.09 -26.33
N LYS A 149 45.28 20.86 -26.29
CA LYS A 149 46.46 20.40 -27.08
C LYS A 149 46.25 20.54 -28.58
N THR A 150 45.00 20.77 -29.02
CA THR A 150 44.60 20.86 -30.44
C THR A 150 44.22 22.26 -30.92
N GLY A 151 44.17 23.33 -30.05
CA GLY A 151 43.72 24.67 -30.47
C GLY A 151 44.20 25.84 -29.59
N ASN A 152 44.24 27.08 -30.15
CA ASN A 152 44.86 28.30 -29.60
C ASN A 152 44.00 29.15 -28.63
N GLU A 153 42.89 28.67 -28.09
CA GLU A 153 41.96 29.50 -27.27
C GLU A 153 41.96 29.10 -25.78
N THR A 154 42.98 29.54 -25.05
CA THR A 154 43.20 29.09 -23.64
C THR A 154 42.36 29.82 -22.60
N LEU A 155 42.02 31.11 -22.78
CA LEU A 155 41.37 31.92 -21.74
C LEU A 155 39.88 31.63 -21.60
N ASP A 156 39.17 31.44 -22.74
CA ASP A 156 37.74 31.15 -22.75
C ASP A 156 37.46 29.73 -22.21
N LEU A 157 38.40 28.81 -22.42
CA LEU A 157 38.32 27.44 -21.92
C LEU A 157 38.39 27.36 -20.38
N ILE A 158 39.15 28.23 -19.73
CA ILE A 158 39.24 28.30 -18.24
C ILE A 158 37.90 28.76 -17.66
N HIS A 159 37.29 29.80 -18.25
CA HIS A 159 35.96 30.28 -17.79
C HIS A 159 34.89 29.22 -17.95
N ILE A 160 34.85 28.54 -19.10
CA ILE A 160 33.93 27.43 -19.35
C ILE A 160 34.13 26.30 -18.33
N LEU A 161 35.37 25.96 -17.99
CA LEU A 161 35.70 24.95 -17.00
C LEU A 161 35.17 25.31 -15.60
N VAL A 162 35.43 26.53 -15.15
CA VAL A 162 34.99 27.00 -13.82
C VAL A 162 33.47 27.00 -13.72
N ILE A 163 32.81 27.53 -14.75
CA ILE A 163 31.34 27.56 -14.78
C ILE A 163 30.77 26.12 -14.80
N SER A 164 31.33 25.23 -15.60
CA SER A 164 30.87 23.86 -15.72
C SER A 164 31.08 23.05 -14.44
N CYS A 165 32.24 23.15 -13.78
CA CYS A 165 32.48 22.48 -12.51
C CYS A 165 31.56 23.00 -11.40
N SER A 166 31.33 24.32 -11.35
CA SER A 166 30.43 24.92 -10.35
C SER A 166 28.99 24.51 -10.54
N LEU A 167 28.50 24.50 -11.78
CA LEU A 167 27.15 24.07 -12.12
C LEU A 167 26.95 22.60 -11.81
N GLN A 168 27.87 21.73 -12.19
CA GLN A 168 27.86 20.31 -11.89
C GLN A 168 27.83 20.03 -10.39
N ALA A 169 28.65 20.76 -9.61
CA ALA A 169 28.64 20.63 -8.17
C ALA A 169 27.28 21.01 -7.58
N LEU A 170 26.67 22.09 -8.05
CA LEU A 170 25.38 22.57 -7.60
C LEU A 170 24.27 21.57 -7.93
N VAL A 171 24.20 21.09 -9.17
CA VAL A 171 23.14 20.13 -9.60
C VAL A 171 23.33 18.78 -8.91
N SER A 172 24.56 18.27 -8.79
CA SER A 172 24.83 17.02 -8.09
C SER A 172 24.47 17.09 -6.61
N PHE A 173 24.81 18.20 -5.95
CA PHE A 173 24.45 18.45 -4.55
C PHE A 173 22.93 18.55 -4.38
N PHE A 174 22.25 19.29 -5.26
CA PHE A 174 20.79 19.44 -5.23
C PHE A 174 20.09 18.10 -5.43
N THR A 175 20.45 17.34 -6.46
CA THR A 175 19.81 16.04 -6.75
C THR A 175 20.07 15.00 -5.67
N ALA A 176 21.29 14.96 -5.11
CA ALA A 176 21.62 14.05 -4.01
C ALA A 176 20.87 14.41 -2.71
N THR A 177 20.81 15.69 -2.35
CA THR A 177 20.06 16.15 -1.16
C THR A 177 18.56 15.98 -1.34
N PHE A 178 18.03 16.24 -2.53
CA PHE A 178 16.63 15.99 -2.87
C PHE A 178 16.28 14.51 -2.69
N TYR A 179 17.08 13.61 -3.23
CA TYR A 179 16.88 12.16 -3.11
C TYR A 179 16.92 11.70 -1.64
N GLU A 180 17.92 12.13 -0.88
CA GLU A 180 18.06 11.76 0.54
C GLU A 180 16.86 12.23 1.38
N LYS A 181 16.49 13.52 1.22
CA LYS A 181 15.35 14.09 1.96
C LYS A 181 14.03 13.43 1.58
N SER A 182 13.80 13.20 0.29
CA SER A 182 12.58 12.54 -0.20
C SER A 182 12.49 11.11 0.33
N LYS A 183 13.58 10.34 0.33
CA LYS A 183 13.64 9.01 0.92
C LYS A 183 13.32 9.06 2.42
N LYS A 184 13.92 9.99 3.16
CA LYS A 184 13.67 10.13 4.60
C LYS A 184 12.22 10.49 4.93
N VAL A 185 11.60 11.39 4.16
CA VAL A 185 10.18 11.74 4.32
C VAL A 185 9.29 10.53 4.07
N MET A 186 9.62 9.74 3.04
CA MET A 186 8.88 8.52 2.73
C MET A 186 8.98 7.47 3.84
N ASP A 187 10.18 7.23 4.38
CA ASP A 187 10.40 6.30 5.50
C ASP A 187 9.60 6.73 6.74
N ILE A 188 9.57 8.04 7.04
CA ILE A 188 8.77 8.60 8.13
C ILE A 188 7.29 8.36 7.89
N ASN A 189 6.77 8.63 6.68
CA ASN A 189 5.36 8.42 6.35
C ASN A 189 4.95 6.94 6.45
N MET A 190 5.82 6.02 6.02
CA MET A 190 5.58 4.58 6.20
C MET A 190 5.51 4.20 7.68
N THR A 191 6.45 4.68 8.48
CA THR A 191 6.45 4.43 9.93
C THR A 191 5.20 5.01 10.61
N LEU A 192 4.76 6.21 10.22
CA LEU A 192 3.52 6.81 10.73
C LEU A 192 2.28 5.97 10.39
N LYS A 193 2.18 5.47 9.16
CA LYS A 193 1.08 4.55 8.78
C LYS A 193 1.06 3.27 9.60
N GLU A 194 2.24 2.71 9.92
CA GLU A 194 2.34 1.51 10.77
C GLU A 194 1.94 1.80 12.21
N LEU A 195 2.42 2.90 12.78
CA LEU A 195 2.03 3.34 14.13
C LEU A 195 0.52 3.57 14.22
N ASP A 196 -0.11 4.13 13.17
CA ASP A 196 -1.58 4.29 13.14
C ASP A 196 -2.30 2.94 13.11
N LYS A 197 -1.81 1.97 12.32
CA LYS A 197 -2.35 0.60 12.32
C LYS A 197 -2.19 -0.08 13.69
N GLU A 198 -1.03 0.05 14.30
CA GLU A 198 -0.77 -0.52 15.65
C GLU A 198 -1.68 0.12 16.70
N LYS A 199 -1.86 1.45 16.64
CA LYS A 199 -2.76 2.18 17.54
C LYS A 199 -4.21 1.71 17.40
N LYS A 200 -4.69 1.51 16.17
CA LYS A 200 -6.02 0.97 15.90
C LYS A 200 -6.16 -0.45 16.45
N LEU A 201 -5.17 -1.32 16.22
CA LEU A 201 -5.17 -2.67 16.76
C LEU A 201 -5.21 -2.69 18.30
N ARG A 202 -4.40 -1.86 18.97
CA ARG A 202 -4.41 -1.75 20.43
C ARG A 202 -5.77 -1.27 20.97
N ALA A 203 -6.38 -0.29 20.32
CA ALA A 203 -7.72 0.18 20.67
C ALA A 203 -8.77 -0.94 20.51
N SER A 204 -8.62 -1.76 19.45
CA SER A 204 -9.48 -2.91 19.19
C SER A 204 -9.35 -3.98 20.27
N VAL A 205 -8.11 -4.33 20.66
CA VAL A 205 -7.84 -5.30 21.76
C VAL A 205 -8.38 -4.79 23.10
N PHE A 206 -8.21 -3.51 23.38
CA PHE A 206 -8.75 -2.90 24.61
C PHE A 206 -10.28 -3.02 24.69
N LYS A 207 -10.98 -2.72 23.59
CA LYS A 207 -12.44 -2.85 23.52
C LYS A 207 -12.88 -4.31 23.61
N LEU A 208 -12.20 -5.24 22.96
CA LEU A 208 -12.42 -6.67 23.08
C LEU A 208 -12.37 -7.12 24.54
N ASN A 209 -11.32 -6.71 25.27
CA ASN A 209 -11.19 -7.04 26.69
C ASN A 209 -12.37 -6.56 27.52
N HIS A 210 -12.87 -5.35 27.25
CA HIS A 210 -14.06 -4.81 27.93
C HIS A 210 -15.32 -5.60 27.58
N GLU A 211 -15.52 -5.96 26.33
CA GLU A 211 -16.70 -6.73 25.87
C GLU A 211 -16.68 -8.18 26.34
N LEU A 212 -15.51 -8.78 26.56
CA LEU A 212 -15.39 -10.10 27.18
C LEU A 212 -15.56 -10.07 28.68
N LYS A 213 -15.09 -9.03 29.37
CA LYS A 213 -15.21 -8.90 30.82
C LYS A 213 -16.66 -8.87 31.27
N ASN A 214 -17.57 -8.24 30.49
CA ASN A 214 -18.97 -8.12 30.84
C ASN A 214 -19.68 -9.48 30.94
N PRO A 215 -19.74 -10.34 29.89
CA PRO A 215 -20.38 -11.65 29.97
C PRO A 215 -19.72 -12.56 31.01
N LEU A 216 -18.39 -12.48 31.17
CA LEU A 216 -17.70 -13.27 32.19
C LEU A 216 -18.06 -12.84 33.61
N ALA A 217 -18.26 -11.55 33.88
CA ALA A 217 -18.73 -11.05 35.16
C ALA A 217 -20.16 -11.52 35.46
N VAL A 218 -21.03 -11.54 34.42
CA VAL A 218 -22.41 -12.09 34.57
C VAL A 218 -22.34 -13.59 34.88
N CYS A 219 -21.52 -14.37 34.16
CA CYS A 219 -21.33 -15.80 34.45
C CYS A 219 -20.87 -16.01 35.90
N ASN A 220 -19.86 -15.27 36.35
CA ASN A 220 -19.36 -15.36 37.73
C ASN A 220 -20.41 -15.06 38.77
N GLY A 221 -21.20 -13.98 38.56
CA GLY A 221 -22.29 -13.62 39.50
C GLY A 221 -23.36 -14.70 39.59
N TYR A 222 -23.79 -15.30 38.47
CA TYR A 222 -24.74 -16.42 38.51
C TYR A 222 -24.16 -17.69 39.09
N LEU A 223 -22.86 -17.98 38.91
CA LEU A 223 -22.19 -19.11 39.54
C LEU A 223 -22.18 -19.00 41.06
N GLU A 224 -21.93 -17.80 41.62
CA GLU A 224 -21.99 -17.53 43.05
C GLU A 224 -23.43 -17.73 43.63
N MET A 225 -24.45 -17.38 42.83
CA MET A 225 -25.86 -17.55 43.23
C MET A 225 -26.34 -18.99 43.16
N ILE A 226 -25.72 -19.87 42.36
CA ILE A 226 -26.13 -21.29 42.20
C ILE A 226 -26.09 -22.05 43.50
N GLU A 227 -25.14 -21.74 44.41
CA GLU A 227 -24.96 -22.46 45.68
C GLU A 227 -26.17 -22.35 46.60
N LEU A 228 -26.89 -21.23 46.53
CA LEU A 228 -28.05 -20.92 47.37
C LEU A 228 -29.41 -21.07 46.65
N ALA A 229 -29.39 -21.48 45.36
CA ALA A 229 -30.56 -21.51 44.51
C ALA A 229 -31.38 -22.80 44.61
N THR A 230 -32.68 -22.71 44.39
CA THR A 230 -33.57 -23.87 44.20
C THR A 230 -33.28 -24.57 42.86
N GLU A 231 -33.70 -25.83 42.69
CA GLU A 231 -33.44 -26.59 41.45
C GLU A 231 -34.01 -25.91 40.21
N GLN A 232 -35.14 -25.22 40.30
CA GLN A 232 -35.70 -24.45 39.17
C GLN A 232 -34.84 -23.21 38.83
N GLU A 233 -34.36 -22.52 39.85
CA GLU A 233 -33.48 -21.35 39.67
C GLU A 233 -32.11 -21.78 39.12
N LYS A 234 -31.54 -22.91 39.57
CA LYS A 234 -30.29 -23.49 39.02
C LYS A 234 -30.37 -23.70 37.51
N GLN A 235 -31.47 -24.30 37.03
CA GLN A 235 -31.67 -24.52 35.60
C GLN A 235 -31.71 -23.19 34.82
N LYS A 236 -32.39 -22.17 35.39
CA LYS A 236 -32.45 -20.82 34.81
C LYS A 236 -31.05 -20.17 34.75
N TYR A 237 -30.30 -20.22 35.86
CA TYR A 237 -28.95 -19.64 35.93
C TYR A 237 -27.97 -20.35 34.99
N LEU A 238 -28.02 -21.68 34.88
CA LEU A 238 -27.22 -22.43 33.92
C LEU A 238 -27.55 -22.07 32.48
N SER A 239 -28.80 -21.79 32.14
CA SER A 239 -29.19 -21.32 30.82
C SER A 239 -28.55 -19.96 30.50
N ILE A 240 -28.62 -19.01 31.46
CA ILE A 240 -28.02 -17.67 31.28
C ILE A 240 -26.49 -17.79 31.11
N ILE A 241 -25.85 -18.59 31.95
CA ILE A 241 -24.39 -18.82 31.86
C ILE A 241 -23.99 -19.40 30.47
N LYS A 242 -24.75 -20.37 29.97
CA LYS A 242 -24.52 -20.94 28.64
C LYS A 242 -24.65 -19.91 27.53
N ASP A 243 -25.64 -19.04 27.62
CA ASP A 243 -25.86 -17.99 26.62
C ASP A 243 -24.73 -16.95 26.65
N GLU A 244 -24.25 -16.54 27.84
CA GLU A 244 -23.13 -15.61 27.96
C GLU A 244 -21.78 -16.20 27.52
N ILE A 245 -21.54 -17.51 27.78
CA ILE A 245 -20.37 -18.22 27.26
C ILE A 245 -20.43 -18.27 25.72
N LYS A 246 -21.59 -18.61 25.11
CA LYS A 246 -21.76 -18.65 23.67
C LYS A 246 -21.56 -17.27 23.05
N ARG A 247 -22.00 -16.20 23.72
CA ARG A 247 -21.74 -14.83 23.35
C ARG A 247 -20.26 -14.49 23.37
N SER A 248 -19.53 -14.85 24.44
CA SER A 248 -18.08 -14.65 24.56
C SER A 248 -17.31 -15.35 23.43
N LEU A 249 -17.68 -16.60 23.11
CA LEU A 249 -17.09 -17.33 21.99
C LEU A 249 -17.37 -16.64 20.63
N THR A 250 -18.55 -16.06 20.43
CA THR A 250 -18.87 -15.31 19.23
C THR A 250 -17.97 -14.08 19.10
N ILE A 251 -17.77 -13.31 20.17
CA ILE A 251 -16.89 -12.13 20.20
C ILE A 251 -15.44 -12.54 19.83
N ILE A 252 -14.94 -13.63 20.43
CA ILE A 252 -13.57 -14.14 20.13
C ILE A 252 -13.44 -14.56 18.67
N ASN A 253 -14.41 -15.29 18.11
CA ASN A 253 -14.40 -15.75 16.75
C ASN A 253 -14.46 -14.58 15.75
N ASP A 254 -15.31 -13.58 16.00
CA ASP A 254 -15.41 -12.37 15.19
C ASP A 254 -14.07 -11.61 15.17
N PHE A 255 -13.43 -11.48 16.34
CA PHE A 255 -12.11 -10.83 16.43
C PHE A 255 -10.99 -11.64 15.77
N SER A 256 -10.98 -12.97 15.96
CA SER A 256 -9.99 -13.86 15.34
C SER A 256 -10.05 -13.83 13.80
N SER A 257 -11.24 -13.65 13.25
CA SER A 257 -11.42 -13.53 11.80
C SER A 257 -10.79 -12.27 11.21
N LEU A 258 -10.73 -11.16 11.95
CA LEU A 258 -10.01 -9.94 11.53
C LEU A 258 -8.48 -10.14 11.47
N GLY A 259 -7.90 -10.98 12.35
CA GLY A 259 -6.44 -11.19 12.42
C GLY A 259 -5.85 -12.12 11.35
N LYS A 260 -6.67 -12.97 10.73
CA LYS A 260 -6.23 -14.01 9.78
C LYS A 260 -6.27 -13.59 8.29
N LEU A 261 -6.41 -12.32 7.98
CA LEU A 261 -6.71 -11.81 6.63
C LEU A 261 -5.48 -11.61 5.73
N LYS A 262 -4.42 -12.43 5.84
CA LYS A 262 -3.20 -12.18 5.06
C LYS A 262 -3.22 -12.68 3.61
N GLU A 263 -3.91 -13.77 3.30
CA GLU A 263 -3.96 -14.34 1.95
C GLU A 263 -5.37 -14.90 1.67
N LEU A 264 -5.90 -14.65 0.47
CA LEU A 264 -7.15 -15.23 0.00
C LEU A 264 -6.85 -16.49 -0.81
N GLU A 265 -7.56 -17.57 -0.52
CA GLU A 265 -7.56 -18.79 -1.34
C GLU A 265 -8.63 -18.63 -2.42
N LYS A 266 -8.28 -17.91 -3.51
CA LYS A 266 -9.21 -17.62 -4.59
C LYS A 266 -9.38 -18.83 -5.52
N GLU A 267 -10.63 -19.16 -5.77
CA GLU A 267 -11.05 -20.19 -6.73
C GLU A 267 -12.22 -19.67 -7.58
N GLU A 268 -12.51 -20.33 -8.68
CA GLU A 268 -13.72 -20.06 -9.45
C GLU A 268 -14.92 -20.65 -8.70
N LEU A 269 -15.92 -19.83 -8.39
CA LEU A 269 -17.10 -20.24 -7.63
C LEU A 269 -18.38 -19.66 -8.23
N ASP A 270 -19.48 -20.43 -8.16
CA ASP A 270 -20.80 -19.93 -8.48
C ASP A 270 -21.37 -19.16 -7.28
N LEU A 271 -21.63 -17.87 -7.51
CA LEU A 271 -22.15 -16.97 -6.49
C LEU A 271 -23.60 -17.31 -6.09
N CYS A 272 -24.42 -17.78 -7.02
CA CYS A 272 -25.80 -18.13 -6.72
C CYS A 272 -25.88 -19.42 -5.90
N LEU A 273 -25.06 -20.41 -6.20
CA LEU A 273 -24.95 -21.63 -5.40
C LEU A 273 -24.44 -21.32 -3.96
N LEU A 274 -23.45 -20.44 -3.84
CA LEU A 274 -22.98 -19.97 -2.54
C LEU A 274 -24.10 -19.28 -1.73
N LEU A 275 -24.94 -18.47 -2.36
CA LEU A 275 -26.07 -17.81 -1.71
C LEU A 275 -27.18 -18.81 -1.31
N GLU A 276 -27.41 -19.86 -2.08
CA GLU A 276 -28.32 -20.93 -1.73
C GLU A 276 -27.84 -21.72 -0.52
N ASP A 277 -26.57 -22.09 -0.45
CA ASP A 277 -25.95 -22.73 0.72
C ASP A 277 -26.16 -21.89 1.99
N ILE A 278 -25.99 -20.56 1.88
CA ILE A 278 -26.19 -19.64 3.00
C ILE A 278 -27.67 -19.57 3.40
N LYS A 279 -28.58 -19.56 2.45
CA LYS A 279 -30.04 -19.60 2.69
C LYS A 279 -30.43 -20.84 3.47
N GLU A 280 -29.86 -22.01 3.12
CA GLU A 280 -30.10 -23.27 3.83
C GLU A 280 -29.60 -23.19 5.29
N ILE A 281 -28.37 -22.69 5.50
CA ILE A 281 -27.76 -22.49 6.84
C ILE A 281 -28.60 -21.55 7.71
N LEU A 282 -29.17 -20.49 7.12
CA LEU A 282 -29.96 -19.49 7.84
C LEU A 282 -31.46 -19.85 7.93
N SER A 283 -31.91 -20.90 7.26
CA SER A 283 -33.30 -21.30 7.20
C SER A 283 -33.97 -21.51 8.58
N PRO A 284 -33.31 -22.12 9.60
CA PRO A 284 -33.92 -22.26 10.93
C PRO A 284 -34.17 -20.91 11.59
N LEU A 285 -33.29 -19.92 11.33
CA LEU A 285 -33.39 -18.56 11.87
C LEU A 285 -34.54 -17.80 11.19
N TYR A 286 -34.64 -17.89 9.85
CA TYR A 286 -35.58 -17.13 9.04
C TYR A 286 -37.01 -17.71 9.13
N ASN A 287 -37.17 -19.05 9.12
CA ASN A 287 -38.48 -19.70 9.21
C ASN A 287 -39.21 -19.40 10.53
N ASN A 288 -38.45 -19.32 11.65
CA ASN A 288 -39.00 -18.97 12.96
C ASN A 288 -39.54 -17.53 13.04
N ALA A 289 -39.23 -16.68 12.07
CA ALA A 289 -39.58 -15.26 12.06
C ALA A 289 -40.46 -14.84 10.87
N ASN A 290 -41.06 -15.78 10.14
CA ASN A 290 -41.78 -15.54 8.87
C ASN A 290 -40.96 -14.67 7.89
N ALA A 291 -39.65 -14.96 7.78
CA ALA A 291 -38.76 -14.23 6.93
C ALA A 291 -38.39 -15.02 5.68
N THR A 292 -38.25 -14.34 4.55
CA THR A 292 -37.91 -14.95 3.28
C THR A 292 -36.68 -14.34 2.64
N ILE A 293 -35.84 -15.18 2.03
CA ILE A 293 -34.69 -14.75 1.22
C ILE A 293 -35.00 -15.16 -0.23
N LYS A 294 -34.98 -14.18 -1.14
CA LYS A 294 -35.12 -14.38 -2.58
C LYS A 294 -33.79 -14.24 -3.25
N ILE A 295 -33.35 -15.27 -3.97
CA ILE A 295 -32.08 -15.35 -4.71
C ILE A 295 -32.43 -15.44 -6.21
N PRO A 296 -31.64 -14.86 -7.13
CA PRO A 296 -31.83 -15.10 -8.56
C PRO A 296 -31.45 -16.54 -8.94
N ASP A 297 -32.12 -17.10 -9.97
CA ASP A 297 -31.89 -18.45 -10.47
C ASP A 297 -30.85 -18.50 -11.61
N ASP A 298 -29.86 -17.56 -11.61
CA ASP A 298 -28.83 -17.45 -12.63
C ASP A 298 -27.55 -18.16 -12.18
N GLU A 299 -26.74 -18.69 -13.10
CA GLU A 299 -25.39 -19.16 -12.83
C GLU A 299 -24.41 -17.99 -13.01
N ILE A 300 -23.71 -17.60 -11.94
CA ILE A 300 -22.81 -16.44 -11.93
C ILE A 300 -21.48 -16.83 -11.33
N TYR A 301 -20.47 -16.96 -12.19
CA TYR A 301 -19.11 -17.34 -11.78
C TYR A 301 -18.26 -16.12 -11.48
N ILE A 302 -17.55 -16.16 -10.34
CA ILE A 302 -16.58 -15.16 -9.91
C ILE A 302 -15.32 -15.84 -9.39
N CYS A 303 -14.18 -15.12 -9.42
CA CYS A 303 -12.95 -15.58 -8.79
C CYS A 303 -12.86 -15.05 -7.36
N GLY A 304 -13.01 -15.92 -6.35
CA GLY A 304 -13.06 -15.51 -4.96
C GLY A 304 -12.78 -16.64 -3.95
N ASP A 305 -12.59 -16.24 -2.69
CA ASP A 305 -12.45 -17.18 -1.57
C ASP A 305 -13.87 -17.54 -1.05
N TYR A 306 -14.28 -18.78 -1.31
CA TYR A 306 -15.60 -19.29 -0.95
C TYR A 306 -15.94 -19.07 0.52
N ASN A 307 -15.03 -19.43 1.43
CA ASN A 307 -15.28 -19.35 2.87
C ASN A 307 -15.39 -17.89 3.36
N ARG A 308 -14.59 -17.00 2.81
CA ARG A 308 -14.62 -15.58 3.15
C ARG A 308 -15.87 -14.90 2.60
N LEU A 309 -16.23 -15.16 1.36
CA LEU A 309 -17.46 -14.63 0.77
C LEU A 309 -18.71 -15.19 1.44
N LYS A 310 -18.71 -16.47 1.81
CA LYS A 310 -19.75 -17.09 2.63
C LYS A 310 -19.97 -16.32 3.94
N GLN A 311 -18.89 -16.00 4.64
CA GLN A 311 -18.96 -15.23 5.89
C GLN A 311 -19.44 -13.78 5.66
N VAL A 312 -19.07 -13.15 4.52
CA VAL A 312 -19.58 -11.82 4.11
C VAL A 312 -21.10 -11.82 4.02
N PHE A 313 -21.66 -12.75 3.25
CA PHE A 313 -23.12 -12.80 3.05
C PHE A 313 -23.86 -13.26 4.31
N ILE A 314 -23.30 -14.17 5.10
CA ILE A 314 -23.87 -14.54 6.40
C ILE A 314 -23.98 -13.29 7.30
N ASN A 315 -22.95 -12.47 7.39
CA ASN A 315 -22.97 -11.25 8.19
C ASN A 315 -24.03 -10.24 7.70
N ILE A 316 -24.15 -10.07 6.38
CA ILE A 316 -25.14 -9.15 5.80
C ILE A 316 -26.56 -9.66 6.07
N LEU A 317 -26.82 -10.92 5.80
CA LEU A 317 -28.16 -11.52 5.99
C LEU A 317 -28.55 -11.58 7.47
N LYS A 318 -27.60 -11.91 8.36
CA LYS A 318 -27.81 -11.85 9.80
C LYS A 318 -28.15 -10.42 10.28
N ASN A 319 -27.48 -9.40 9.74
CA ASN A 319 -27.81 -8.01 10.03
C ASN A 319 -29.21 -7.63 9.54
N SER A 320 -29.61 -8.09 8.35
CA SER A 320 -30.97 -7.90 7.84
C SER A 320 -32.01 -8.57 8.75
N TYR A 321 -31.75 -9.79 9.22
CA TYR A 321 -32.61 -10.48 10.17
C TYR A 321 -32.75 -9.73 11.51
N GLU A 322 -31.65 -9.24 12.06
CA GLU A 322 -31.62 -8.50 13.32
C GLU A 322 -32.28 -7.11 13.21
N SER A 323 -32.35 -6.56 11.98
CA SER A 323 -33.04 -5.28 11.69
C SER A 323 -34.54 -5.41 11.53
N ARG A 324 -35.12 -6.63 11.66
CA ARG A 324 -36.54 -6.87 11.44
C ARG A 324 -37.44 -6.01 12.32
N SER A 325 -38.53 -5.58 11.78
CA SER A 325 -39.60 -4.88 12.48
C SER A 325 -40.75 -5.86 12.78
N LYS A 326 -41.91 -5.34 13.27
CA LYS A 326 -43.11 -6.16 13.53
C LYS A 326 -43.79 -6.75 12.26
N LYS A 327 -43.29 -6.38 11.07
CA LYS A 327 -43.77 -6.91 9.78
C LYS A 327 -42.88 -8.09 9.35
N ASP A 328 -43.42 -8.94 8.45
CA ASP A 328 -42.64 -10.01 7.85
C ASP A 328 -41.38 -9.46 7.18
N LEU A 329 -40.27 -10.09 7.45
CA LEU A 329 -38.99 -9.69 6.85
C LEU A 329 -38.87 -10.30 5.45
N ILE A 330 -38.60 -9.45 4.46
CA ILE A 330 -38.27 -9.86 3.10
C ILE A 330 -36.90 -9.36 2.77
N VAL A 331 -36.00 -10.28 2.45
CA VAL A 331 -34.67 -9.96 1.94
C VAL A 331 -34.60 -10.38 0.47
N ASN A 332 -34.34 -9.42 -0.39
CA ASN A 332 -34.30 -9.64 -1.86
C ASN A 332 -32.84 -9.44 -2.34
N ILE A 333 -32.29 -10.49 -2.95
CA ILE A 333 -30.95 -10.44 -3.54
C ILE A 333 -31.12 -10.33 -5.06
N LYS A 334 -30.50 -9.33 -5.65
CA LYS A 334 -30.45 -9.11 -7.10
C LYS A 334 -29.03 -8.96 -7.55
N ILE A 335 -28.65 -9.60 -8.63
CA ILE A 335 -27.33 -9.47 -9.22
C ILE A 335 -27.50 -8.86 -10.61
N LYS A 336 -26.68 -7.86 -10.91
CA LYS A 336 -26.61 -7.22 -12.23
C LYS A 336 -25.19 -7.34 -12.75
N GLU A 337 -25.07 -7.77 -13.97
CA GLU A 337 -23.81 -7.79 -14.69
C GLU A 337 -23.49 -6.38 -15.20
N GLU A 338 -22.28 -5.91 -14.95
CA GLU A 338 -21.66 -4.72 -15.51
C GLU A 338 -20.44 -5.17 -16.35
N GLU A 339 -19.80 -4.31 -17.14
CA GLU A 339 -18.73 -4.69 -18.08
C GLU A 339 -17.64 -5.57 -17.45
N ASN A 340 -17.08 -5.19 -16.30
CA ASN A 340 -15.96 -5.87 -15.63
C ASN A 340 -16.31 -6.36 -14.22
N THR A 341 -17.55 -6.20 -13.77
CA THR A 341 -17.95 -6.49 -12.39
C THR A 341 -19.36 -7.03 -12.32
N TYR A 342 -19.64 -7.80 -11.28
CA TYR A 342 -21.01 -8.11 -10.86
C TYR A 342 -21.41 -7.20 -9.72
N LYS A 343 -22.60 -6.61 -9.81
CA LYS A 343 -23.19 -5.73 -8.81
C LYS A 343 -24.32 -6.42 -8.09
N ILE A 344 -24.08 -6.74 -6.83
CA ILE A 344 -24.98 -7.52 -5.97
C ILE A 344 -25.71 -6.56 -5.06
N TYR A 345 -27.02 -6.59 -5.07
CA TYR A 345 -27.90 -5.83 -4.19
C TYR A 345 -28.53 -6.77 -3.17
N VAL A 346 -28.30 -6.54 -1.89
CA VAL A 346 -28.98 -7.21 -0.80
C VAL A 346 -29.90 -6.17 -0.13
N GLN A 347 -31.19 -6.29 -0.35
CA GLN A 347 -32.19 -5.32 0.12
C GLN A 347 -33.12 -5.97 1.14
N ASP A 348 -33.22 -5.39 2.34
CA ASP A 348 -34.18 -5.74 3.36
C ASP A 348 -35.26 -4.65 3.54
N ASN A 349 -36.40 -5.04 4.12
CA ASN A 349 -37.48 -4.16 4.53
C ASN A 349 -37.50 -3.92 6.04
N GLY A 350 -36.34 -4.00 6.72
CA GLY A 350 -36.19 -3.82 8.14
C GLY A 350 -36.40 -2.38 8.61
N LYS A 351 -36.02 -2.09 9.85
CA LYS A 351 -36.17 -0.76 10.48
C LYS A 351 -35.29 0.33 9.83
N GLY A 352 -34.29 -0.05 9.03
CA GLY A 352 -33.34 0.88 8.45
C GLY A 352 -32.46 1.58 9.47
N MET A 353 -31.77 2.62 9.01
CA MET A 353 -30.79 3.39 9.83
C MET A 353 -30.97 4.88 9.62
N SER A 354 -30.68 5.67 10.69
CA SER A 354 -30.53 7.12 10.61
C SER A 354 -29.29 7.52 9.80
N GLN A 355 -29.25 8.74 9.32
CA GLN A 355 -28.07 9.24 8.57
C GLN A 355 -26.81 9.26 9.43
N GLU A 356 -26.95 9.55 10.73
CA GLU A 356 -25.84 9.51 11.69
C GLU A 356 -25.29 8.09 11.84
N THR A 357 -26.16 7.09 12.00
CA THR A 357 -25.78 5.67 12.04
C THR A 357 -25.11 5.26 10.76
N LEU A 358 -25.69 5.60 9.60
CA LEU A 358 -25.15 5.26 8.28
C LEU A 358 -23.73 5.79 8.07
N ASN A 359 -23.44 7.01 8.54
CA ASN A 359 -22.11 7.60 8.43
C ASN A 359 -21.06 6.91 9.32
N ASN A 360 -21.49 6.15 10.32
CA ASN A 360 -20.62 5.52 11.31
C ASN A 360 -20.53 3.99 11.20
N ILE A 361 -21.43 3.33 10.47
CA ILE A 361 -21.52 1.84 10.45
C ILE A 361 -20.24 1.13 10.00
N CYS A 362 -19.42 1.77 9.16
CA CYS A 362 -18.16 1.21 8.69
C CYS A 362 -16.98 1.45 9.65
N LYS A 363 -17.19 2.16 10.77
CA LYS A 363 -16.16 2.34 11.80
C LYS A 363 -16.03 1.07 12.64
N ASP A 364 -14.80 0.70 12.94
CA ASP A 364 -14.52 -0.47 13.77
C ASP A 364 -15.22 -0.33 15.14
N PHE A 365 -15.88 -1.42 15.54
CA PHE A 365 -16.61 -1.53 16.82
C PHE A 365 -17.79 -0.55 16.99
N PHE A 366 -18.27 0.05 15.93
CA PHE A 366 -19.50 0.82 15.97
C PHE A 366 -20.72 -0.10 15.95
N THR A 367 -21.59 0.01 16.92
CA THR A 367 -22.84 -0.76 17.01
C THR A 367 -23.92 0.05 17.70
N THR A 368 -25.13 -0.10 17.23
CA THR A 368 -26.37 0.40 17.88
C THR A 368 -27.13 -0.72 18.59
N LYS A 369 -26.60 -1.95 18.55
CA LYS A 369 -27.22 -3.13 19.15
C LYS A 369 -26.65 -3.34 20.55
N GLU A 370 -27.49 -3.72 21.50
CA GLU A 370 -27.11 -4.00 22.90
C GLU A 370 -26.06 -5.12 22.99
N TYR A 371 -26.14 -6.10 22.08
CA TYR A 371 -25.26 -7.27 22.05
C TYR A 371 -24.40 -7.37 20.76
N GLY A 372 -24.19 -6.25 20.07
CA GLY A 372 -23.43 -6.21 18.83
C GLY A 372 -21.95 -5.96 19.06
N THR A 373 -21.07 -6.74 18.43
CA THR A 373 -19.60 -6.55 18.50
C THR A 373 -19.10 -5.34 17.68
N GLY A 374 -19.91 -4.86 16.71
CA GLY A 374 -19.50 -3.81 15.77
C GLY A 374 -18.36 -4.22 14.82
N ILE A 375 -18.03 -5.51 14.75
CA ILE A 375 -16.95 -6.07 13.92
C ILE A 375 -17.47 -6.53 12.55
N GLY A 376 -18.72 -6.99 12.46
CA GLY A 376 -19.25 -7.63 11.27
C GLY A 376 -19.21 -6.77 10.01
N ILE A 377 -19.60 -5.49 10.07
CA ILE A 377 -19.58 -4.58 8.90
C ILE A 377 -18.15 -4.20 8.47
N PRO A 378 -17.24 -3.81 9.37
CA PRO A 378 -15.81 -3.66 9.03
C PRO A 378 -15.18 -4.89 8.38
N TYR A 379 -15.47 -6.09 8.91
CA TYR A 379 -15.03 -7.35 8.31
C TYR A 379 -15.54 -7.53 6.88
N VAL A 380 -16.84 -7.34 6.66
CA VAL A 380 -17.45 -7.41 5.32
C VAL A 380 -16.75 -6.46 4.35
N LYS A 381 -16.55 -5.20 4.75
CA LYS A 381 -15.85 -4.21 3.93
C LYS A 381 -14.44 -4.66 3.57
N GLN A 382 -13.68 -5.14 4.54
CA GLN A 382 -12.30 -5.57 4.34
C GLN A 382 -12.19 -6.77 3.38
N ILE A 383 -13.08 -7.78 3.52
CA ILE A 383 -13.09 -8.94 2.61
C ILE A 383 -13.45 -8.53 1.19
N VAL A 384 -14.45 -7.68 1.01
CA VAL A 384 -14.84 -7.18 -0.33
C VAL A 384 -13.69 -6.41 -0.97
N GLU A 385 -12.99 -5.54 -0.21
CA GLU A 385 -11.82 -4.79 -0.69
C GLU A 385 -10.64 -5.73 -1.06
N LEU A 386 -10.40 -6.81 -0.29
CA LEU A 386 -9.38 -7.81 -0.62
C LEU A 386 -9.69 -8.60 -1.90
N HIS A 387 -10.97 -8.77 -2.24
CA HIS A 387 -11.40 -9.33 -3.52
C HIS A 387 -11.33 -8.33 -4.69
N GLY A 388 -10.85 -7.10 -4.45
CA GLY A 388 -10.79 -6.03 -5.46
C GLY A 388 -12.15 -5.37 -5.71
N GLY A 389 -13.11 -5.61 -4.82
CA GLY A 389 -14.47 -5.09 -4.91
C GLY A 389 -14.68 -3.80 -4.11
N THR A 390 -15.92 -3.32 -4.14
CA THR A 390 -16.39 -2.18 -3.35
C THR A 390 -17.73 -2.47 -2.69
N ILE A 391 -18.00 -1.86 -1.54
CA ILE A 391 -19.27 -1.98 -0.82
C ILE A 391 -19.84 -0.60 -0.47
N GLU A 392 -21.16 -0.47 -0.62
CA GLU A 392 -21.93 0.74 -0.35
C GLU A 392 -23.20 0.37 0.43
N TYR A 393 -23.57 1.19 1.42
CA TYR A 393 -24.80 1.03 2.19
C TYR A 393 -25.75 2.18 1.92
N LYS A 394 -27.01 1.87 1.59
CA LYS A 394 -28.10 2.83 1.46
C LYS A 394 -29.20 2.44 2.41
N SER A 395 -29.61 3.34 3.28
CA SER A 395 -30.63 3.05 4.28
C SER A 395 -31.45 4.30 4.59
N LYS A 396 -32.70 4.08 4.97
CA LYS A 396 -33.59 5.11 5.48
C LYS A 396 -34.43 4.51 6.60
N GLU A 397 -34.60 5.23 7.68
CA GLU A 397 -35.43 4.79 8.81
C GLU A 397 -36.81 4.35 8.36
N ASN A 398 -37.26 3.20 8.89
CA ASN A 398 -38.53 2.52 8.58
C ASN A 398 -38.74 2.13 7.10
N LYS A 399 -37.69 2.15 6.27
CA LYS A 399 -37.75 1.75 4.88
C LYS A 399 -36.84 0.57 4.53
N GLY A 400 -35.96 0.18 5.47
CA GLY A 400 -35.00 -0.90 5.30
C GLY A 400 -33.63 -0.43 4.85
N THR A 401 -32.78 -1.41 4.51
CA THR A 401 -31.39 -1.18 4.08
C THR A 401 -31.14 -1.89 2.76
N THR A 402 -30.31 -1.28 1.93
CA THR A 402 -29.77 -1.89 0.71
C THR A 402 -28.26 -1.90 0.80
N VAL A 403 -27.66 -3.07 0.83
CA VAL A 403 -26.22 -3.28 0.72
C VAL A 403 -25.89 -3.53 -0.75
N ILE A 404 -24.95 -2.78 -1.29
CA ILE A 404 -24.53 -2.87 -2.69
C ILE A 404 -23.06 -3.30 -2.70
N ILE A 405 -22.79 -4.49 -3.24
CA ILE A 405 -21.45 -5.05 -3.37
C ILE A 405 -21.10 -5.10 -4.85
N ARG A 406 -19.89 -4.66 -5.22
CA ARG A 406 -19.33 -4.88 -6.56
C ARG A 406 -18.14 -5.80 -6.42
N LEU A 407 -18.13 -6.89 -7.18
CA LEU A 407 -17.00 -7.83 -7.27
C LEU A 407 -16.52 -7.92 -8.72
N PRO A 408 -15.22 -8.02 -8.98
CA PRO A 408 -14.70 -8.29 -10.31
C PRO A 408 -15.16 -9.67 -10.81
N LYS A 409 -15.26 -9.81 -12.13
CA LYS A 409 -15.58 -11.08 -12.81
C LYS A 409 -14.43 -12.07 -12.68
#